data_9a07187edd6810692a882308c9cb2a92
#
_entry.id   9a07187edd6810692a882308c9cb2a92
#
_cell.length_a   1.000
_cell.length_b   1.000
_cell.length_c   1.000
_cell.angle_alpha   90.00
_cell.angle_beta   90.00
_cell.angle_gamma   90.00
#
_symmetry.space_group_name_H-M   'P 1'
#
loop_
_entity.id
_entity.type
_entity.pdbx_description
1 polymer ?
#
loop_
_entity_poly.entity_id
_entity_poly.type
_entity_poly.pdbx_seq_one_letter_code
_entity_poly.pdbx_strand_id
1 'polypeptide(L)'
;MKNKLIFLLSLSFITIGFSQDRTIISDLENLTLDVGQVFKPNSKVINFDGSQGDCERLIYYNKKGVFSSAKSIIFDRSKGTLKANDPGTHEIVAVCINSGGKRLTKTFYVNVNYPKVKEVKLSLSDNSIYVGNYIPLVYEITDELNTKRIIDYWSYDVASKYFSEVEVSLTSSNDKIQIDKSNNILALEEGSSSVVATFDGISGMIDLKIKKNPVAKLILKSDADKSRSGDVINFDAIAFNKKGEEIDDINVDFSFTGKSFDKSNSASGLILEDGRFVGDVPGKYIISAKVGNVTTSKIVNIFPRNVKREIKKVGKGLVNDKHTSDFWVFEGVDGRDYAVTGTWGADGKAYFWDVTNPGNLKKIDSVQVDARTVNDVKVSQDGKICVISREGASNRKNGMILIDVTNPRDVKIISEYTKNLTGGVHNLFIDNNHVYALSNGERYYIINIDDPYNPKEVGMFEVGKEGQSIHDVWIEDGIAYSSNWRDGVYLVDVGNGIVGGSPSNPVAFGNYSYATGAHHATFPYKSSSTGKFYTVLGDEIFPNGVNPNGTNETAGFLHFVDF
;
A
#
# COMPACT_ATOMS: atom_id res chain seq x y z
N MET A 1 40.90 22.63 -81.23
CA MET A 1 40.82 23.43 -80.02
C MET A 1 40.28 22.57 -78.93
N LYS A 2 41.12 22.15 -78.01
CA LYS A 2 40.74 21.20 -76.90
C LYS A 2 40.60 22.02 -75.61
N ASN A 3 39.38 22.14 -75.10
CA ASN A 3 39.12 22.71 -73.78
C ASN A 3 39.38 21.65 -72.71
N LYS A 4 40.36 21.90 -71.85
CA LYS A 4 40.60 21.14 -70.63
C LYS A 4 39.70 21.71 -69.52
N LEU A 5 38.77 20.91 -69.03
CA LEU A 5 37.97 21.20 -67.83
C LEU A 5 38.75 20.71 -66.62
N ILE A 6 39.17 21.66 -65.76
CA ILE A 6 39.81 21.37 -64.47
C ILE A 6 38.72 21.16 -63.44
N PHE A 7 38.61 19.93 -62.91
CA PHE A 7 37.73 19.59 -61.79
C PHE A 7 38.51 19.88 -60.48
N LEU A 8 38.12 20.91 -59.76
CA LEU A 8 38.55 21.12 -58.38
C LEU A 8 37.74 20.17 -57.46
N LEU A 9 38.40 19.15 -56.94
CA LEU A 9 37.87 18.34 -55.84
C LEU A 9 38.07 19.13 -54.54
N SER A 10 36.98 19.70 -54.00
CA SER A 10 36.97 20.21 -52.61
C SER A 10 36.82 19.02 -51.66
N LEU A 11 37.93 18.64 -51.02
CA LEU A 11 37.89 17.72 -49.88
C LEU A 11 37.27 18.45 -48.68
N SER A 12 35.98 18.25 -48.45
CA SER A 12 35.36 18.61 -47.19
C SER A 12 35.80 17.57 -46.15
N PHE A 13 36.70 17.97 -45.26
CA PHE A 13 36.96 17.23 -44.02
C PHE A 13 35.69 17.31 -43.15
N ILE A 14 34.88 16.27 -43.16
CA ILE A 14 33.88 16.04 -42.13
C ILE A 14 34.69 15.64 -40.89
N THR A 15 34.93 16.57 -40.01
CA THR A 15 35.35 16.27 -38.65
C THR A 15 34.14 15.62 -37.96
N ILE A 16 34.11 14.30 -37.99
CA ILE A 16 33.25 13.54 -37.08
C ILE A 16 33.82 13.83 -35.70
N GLY A 17 33.17 14.72 -34.98
CA GLY A 17 33.44 14.95 -33.57
C GLY A 17 33.08 13.65 -32.85
N PHE A 18 34.08 12.80 -32.59
CA PHE A 18 33.93 11.74 -31.61
C PHE A 18 33.66 12.43 -30.29
N SER A 19 32.40 12.36 -29.82
CA SER A 19 32.09 12.61 -28.44
C SER A 19 33.01 11.69 -27.63
N GLN A 20 33.85 12.26 -26.77
CA GLN A 20 34.66 11.48 -25.85
C GLN A 20 33.70 10.85 -24.82
N ASP A 21 33.15 9.68 -25.15
CA ASP A 21 32.19 9.03 -24.31
C ASP A 21 32.90 8.34 -23.14
N ARG A 22 32.81 9.01 -22.01
CA ARG A 22 33.14 8.43 -20.71
C ARG A 22 32.09 7.37 -20.40
N THR A 23 32.47 6.29 -19.75
CA THR A 23 31.56 5.25 -19.33
C THR A 23 31.71 4.89 -17.86
N ILE A 24 30.69 4.31 -17.26
CA ILE A 24 30.75 3.71 -15.93
C ILE A 24 31.01 2.23 -16.10
N ILE A 25 32.03 1.69 -15.45
CA ILE A 25 32.22 0.24 -15.30
C ILE A 25 31.88 -0.17 -13.89
N SER A 26 31.33 -1.36 -13.71
CA SER A 26 30.91 -1.86 -12.41
C SER A 26 30.92 -3.39 -12.38
N ASP A 27 31.10 -3.94 -11.20
CA ASP A 27 30.85 -5.33 -10.88
C ASP A 27 29.33 -5.70 -10.84
N LEU A 28 28.47 -4.71 -11.11
CA LEU A 28 27.05 -4.95 -11.43
C LEU A 28 26.84 -5.60 -12.81
N GLU A 29 27.84 -5.56 -13.70
CA GLU A 29 27.76 -6.17 -15.02
C GLU A 29 27.64 -7.69 -14.91
N ASN A 30 26.51 -8.28 -15.37
CA ASN A 30 26.20 -9.71 -15.27
C ASN A 30 26.15 -10.27 -13.82
N LEU A 31 25.88 -9.42 -12.84
CA LEU A 31 25.74 -9.82 -11.45
C LEU A 31 24.49 -10.68 -11.28
N THR A 32 24.67 -11.79 -10.58
CA THR A 32 23.55 -12.62 -10.09
C THR A 32 23.58 -12.64 -8.58
N LEU A 33 22.42 -12.41 -7.96
CA LEU A 33 22.20 -12.40 -6.52
C LEU A 33 21.04 -13.31 -6.18
N ASP A 34 20.98 -13.75 -4.94
CA ASP A 34 19.78 -14.35 -4.38
C ASP A 34 18.97 -13.33 -3.60
N VAL A 35 17.64 -13.51 -3.54
CA VAL A 35 16.76 -12.71 -2.71
C VAL A 35 17.27 -12.72 -1.26
N GLY A 36 17.39 -11.55 -0.65
CA GLY A 36 17.96 -11.36 0.68
C GLY A 36 19.44 -11.01 0.69
N GLN A 37 20.19 -11.29 -0.36
CA GLN A 37 21.62 -10.95 -0.41
C GLN A 37 21.85 -9.44 -0.47
N VAL A 38 22.89 -9.03 0.25
CA VAL A 38 23.38 -7.65 0.27
C VAL A 38 24.69 -7.57 -0.50
N PHE A 39 24.76 -6.64 -1.44
CA PHE A 39 25.92 -6.43 -2.29
C PHE A 39 26.39 -4.97 -2.24
N LYS A 40 27.69 -4.75 -2.25
CA LYS A 40 28.27 -3.39 -2.30
C LYS A 40 28.92 -3.17 -3.66
N PRO A 41 28.29 -2.42 -4.59
CA PRO A 41 28.85 -2.19 -5.91
C PRO A 41 30.19 -1.46 -5.87
N ASN A 42 31.12 -1.94 -6.68
CA ASN A 42 32.37 -1.25 -6.96
C ASN A 42 32.32 -0.71 -8.39
N SER A 43 32.07 0.59 -8.52
CA SER A 43 31.91 1.24 -9.81
C SER A 43 32.86 2.40 -9.96
N LYS A 44 33.35 2.61 -11.19
CA LYS A 44 34.26 3.71 -11.53
C LYS A 44 33.89 4.29 -12.90
N VAL A 45 34.20 5.55 -13.08
CA VAL A 45 34.14 6.19 -14.38
C VAL A 45 35.46 5.94 -15.11
N ILE A 46 35.39 5.60 -16.38
CA ILE A 46 36.54 5.39 -17.26
C ILE A 46 36.42 6.36 -18.44
N ASN A 47 37.50 7.06 -18.73
CA ASN A 47 37.64 7.87 -19.90
C ASN A 47 37.90 7.01 -21.15
N PHE A 48 37.80 7.61 -22.34
CA PHE A 48 38.02 6.91 -23.60
C PHE A 48 39.43 6.30 -23.72
N ASP A 49 40.42 6.93 -23.13
CA ASP A 49 41.80 6.47 -23.13
C ASP A 49 42.11 5.36 -22.10
N GLY A 50 41.08 4.89 -21.41
CA GLY A 50 41.20 3.86 -20.38
C GLY A 50 41.61 4.38 -19.00
N SER A 51 41.94 5.68 -18.87
CA SER A 51 42.26 6.29 -17.57
C SER A 51 41.02 6.40 -16.68
N GLN A 52 41.22 6.45 -15.36
CA GLN A 52 40.14 6.70 -14.42
C GLN A 52 39.64 8.14 -14.55
N GLY A 53 38.36 8.29 -14.76
CA GLY A 53 37.68 9.58 -14.82
C GLY A 53 37.15 10.02 -13.45
N ASP A 54 36.93 11.32 -13.30
CA ASP A 54 36.41 11.92 -12.09
C ASP A 54 34.91 11.66 -11.91
N CYS A 55 34.50 11.35 -10.70
CA CYS A 55 33.14 11.25 -10.28
C CYS A 55 33.02 11.71 -8.82
N GLU A 56 32.38 12.85 -8.59
CA GLU A 56 32.22 13.39 -7.25
C GLU A 56 31.22 12.56 -6.43
N ARG A 57 30.16 12.09 -7.10
CA ARG A 57 29.11 11.29 -6.46
C ARG A 57 28.54 10.26 -7.41
N LEU A 58 28.60 9.00 -7.01
CA LEU A 58 27.99 7.87 -7.71
C LEU A 58 26.76 7.40 -6.94
N ILE A 59 25.62 7.32 -7.62
CA ILE A 59 24.36 6.85 -7.06
C ILE A 59 23.74 5.78 -7.94
N TYR A 60 22.87 4.96 -7.36
CA TYR A 60 22.16 3.89 -8.05
C TYR A 60 20.65 4.00 -7.81
N TYR A 61 19.85 3.60 -8.81
CA TYR A 61 18.41 3.46 -8.67
C TYR A 61 17.86 2.42 -9.65
N ASN A 62 16.69 1.86 -9.35
CA ASN A 62 15.96 1.00 -10.27
C ASN A 62 15.35 1.83 -11.41
N LYS A 63 15.50 1.37 -12.67
CA LYS A 63 14.93 2.05 -13.82
C LYS A 63 13.42 1.87 -13.91
N LYS A 64 12.89 0.72 -13.52
CA LYS A 64 11.46 0.50 -13.44
C LYS A 64 10.86 1.23 -12.25
N GLY A 65 10.22 2.33 -12.58
CA GLY A 65 9.13 2.94 -11.85
C GLY A 65 9.40 3.43 -10.43
N VAL A 66 9.38 4.72 -10.31
CA VAL A 66 9.20 5.44 -9.04
C VAL A 66 7.88 5.01 -8.34
N PHE A 67 7.02 4.26 -9.03
CA PHE A 67 5.68 3.85 -8.61
C PHE A 67 5.47 2.34 -8.48
N SER A 68 6.49 1.49 -8.66
CA SER A 68 6.30 0.09 -8.30
C SER A 68 6.42 -0.04 -6.78
N SER A 69 5.35 -0.44 -6.13
CA SER A 69 5.32 -0.84 -4.72
C SER A 69 6.29 -2.00 -4.40
N ALA A 70 6.74 -2.73 -5.40
CA ALA A 70 7.77 -3.75 -5.28
C ALA A 70 9.15 -3.08 -5.33
N LYS A 71 9.79 -2.95 -4.19
CA LYS A 71 11.21 -2.56 -4.08
C LYS A 71 12.07 -3.77 -4.48
N SER A 72 12.14 -4.04 -5.77
CA SER A 72 12.85 -5.22 -6.29
C SER A 72 14.33 -5.24 -5.92
N ILE A 73 14.95 -4.07 -5.82
CA ILE A 73 16.29 -3.87 -5.25
C ILE A 73 16.25 -2.64 -4.35
N ILE A 74 16.62 -2.82 -3.08
CA ILE A 74 16.65 -1.76 -2.08
C ILE A 74 18.08 -1.21 -1.99
N PHE A 75 18.23 0.11 -2.10
CA PHE A 75 19.51 0.80 -1.98
C PHE A 75 19.66 1.45 -0.61
N ASP A 76 20.59 0.93 0.20
CA ASP A 76 21.05 1.62 1.41
C ASP A 76 22.15 2.62 1.02
N ARG A 77 21.75 3.89 0.89
CA ARG A 77 22.66 4.97 0.46
C ARG A 77 23.69 5.32 1.51
N SER A 78 23.42 5.08 2.77
CA SER A 78 24.34 5.38 3.88
C SER A 78 25.51 4.40 3.89
N LYS A 79 25.25 3.14 3.56
CA LYS A 79 26.25 2.07 3.48
C LYS A 79 26.81 1.88 2.07
N GLY A 80 26.14 2.45 1.06
CA GLY A 80 26.48 2.25 -0.36
C GLY A 80 26.24 0.81 -0.82
N THR A 81 25.21 0.13 -0.24
CA THR A 81 24.87 -1.26 -0.55
C THR A 81 23.54 -1.35 -1.25
N LEU A 82 23.32 -2.43 -1.96
CA LEU A 82 22.01 -2.87 -2.45
C LEU A 82 21.63 -4.20 -1.81
N LYS A 83 20.35 -4.40 -1.59
CA LYS A 83 19.76 -5.68 -1.15
C LYS A 83 18.81 -6.14 -2.24
N ALA A 84 19.00 -7.35 -2.73
CA ALA A 84 18.07 -8.01 -3.63
C ALA A 84 16.79 -8.40 -2.88
N ASN A 85 15.61 -8.04 -3.39
CA ASN A 85 14.34 -8.27 -2.71
C ASN A 85 13.36 -9.10 -3.53
N ASP A 86 13.29 -8.88 -4.83
CA ASP A 86 12.42 -9.65 -5.73
C ASP A 86 13.24 -10.40 -6.77
N PRO A 87 12.83 -11.62 -7.16
CA PRO A 87 13.48 -12.36 -8.23
C PRO A 87 13.21 -11.71 -9.60
N GLY A 88 14.04 -12.07 -10.58
CA GLY A 88 13.94 -11.60 -11.96
C GLY A 88 15.13 -10.75 -12.38
N THR A 89 15.07 -10.22 -13.60
CA THR A 89 16.12 -9.33 -14.13
C THR A 89 15.75 -7.87 -13.88
N HIS A 90 16.60 -7.17 -13.15
CA HIS A 90 16.39 -5.78 -12.75
C HIS A 90 17.37 -4.84 -13.43
N GLU A 91 16.84 -3.73 -13.98
CA GLU A 91 17.62 -2.66 -14.57
C GLU A 91 18.05 -1.66 -13.49
N ILE A 92 19.35 -1.61 -13.19
CA ILE A 92 19.96 -0.67 -12.25
C ILE A 92 20.68 0.42 -13.04
N VAL A 93 20.30 1.65 -12.78
CA VAL A 93 20.98 2.82 -13.37
C VAL A 93 21.98 3.35 -12.39
N ALA A 94 23.26 3.32 -12.77
CA ALA A 94 24.33 4.06 -12.09
C ALA A 94 24.42 5.47 -12.68
N VAL A 95 24.50 6.46 -11.81
CA VAL A 95 24.63 7.87 -12.18
C VAL A 95 25.80 8.48 -11.49
N CYS A 96 26.76 8.95 -12.26
CA CYS A 96 27.82 9.83 -11.77
C CYS A 96 27.39 11.30 -11.91
N ILE A 97 27.48 12.05 -10.84
CA ILE A 97 27.15 13.48 -10.78
C ILE A 97 28.43 14.23 -10.43
N ASN A 98 28.80 15.20 -11.28
CA ASN A 98 29.93 16.08 -11.05
C ASN A 98 29.48 17.53 -10.79
N SER A 99 30.36 18.35 -10.24
CA SER A 99 30.15 19.79 -10.10
C SER A 99 29.73 20.42 -11.44
N GLY A 100 28.71 21.26 -11.41
CA GLY A 100 28.08 21.81 -12.62
C GLY A 100 26.93 20.99 -13.19
N GLY A 101 26.48 19.92 -12.50
CA GLY A 101 25.22 19.20 -12.81
C GLY A 101 25.31 18.27 -14.03
N LYS A 102 26.47 18.11 -14.66
CA LYS A 102 26.64 17.11 -15.74
C LYS A 102 26.52 15.70 -15.18
N ARG A 103 25.64 14.88 -15.82
CA ARG A 103 25.37 13.51 -15.41
C ARG A 103 25.90 12.55 -16.45
N LEU A 104 26.59 11.50 -15.99
CA LEU A 104 26.93 10.32 -16.77
C LEU A 104 26.11 9.16 -16.23
N THR A 105 25.42 8.43 -17.11
CA THR A 105 24.55 7.32 -16.71
C THR A 105 24.92 6.06 -17.47
N LYS A 106 24.82 4.91 -16.79
CA LYS A 106 24.88 3.59 -17.42
C LYS A 106 23.88 2.66 -16.75
N THR A 107 23.19 1.86 -17.55
CA THR A 107 22.26 0.82 -17.06
C THR A 107 23.00 -0.51 -17.01
N PHE A 108 22.81 -1.22 -15.90
CA PHE A 108 23.28 -2.58 -15.66
C PHE A 108 22.08 -3.49 -15.47
N TYR A 109 22.23 -4.77 -15.81
CA TYR A 109 21.21 -5.79 -15.61
C TYR A 109 21.68 -6.73 -14.51
N VAL A 110 20.94 -6.77 -13.41
CA VAL A 110 21.22 -7.66 -12.28
C VAL A 110 20.15 -8.74 -12.25
N ASN A 111 20.56 -10.00 -12.28
CA ASN A 111 19.66 -11.12 -12.12
C ASN A 111 19.52 -11.45 -10.64
N VAL A 112 18.31 -11.65 -10.20
CA VAL A 112 18.00 -12.06 -8.83
C VAL A 112 17.23 -13.37 -8.90
N ASN A 113 17.76 -14.39 -8.21
CA ASN A 113 17.13 -15.69 -8.09
C ASN A 113 16.54 -15.85 -6.69
N TYR A 114 15.59 -16.77 -6.52
CA TYR A 114 15.30 -17.26 -5.18
C TYR A 114 16.47 -18.12 -4.69
N PRO A 115 16.87 -18.00 -3.41
CA PRO A 115 17.79 -18.92 -2.81
C PRO A 115 17.20 -20.34 -2.86
N LYS A 116 18.05 -21.36 -2.90
CA LYS A 116 17.61 -22.75 -2.85
C LYS A 116 16.77 -23.02 -1.60
N VAL A 117 15.73 -23.80 -1.78
CA VAL A 117 14.87 -24.22 -0.68
C VAL A 117 15.63 -25.17 0.23
N LYS A 118 15.56 -24.91 1.53
CA LYS A 118 16.17 -25.74 2.59
C LYS A 118 15.12 -26.55 3.33
N GLU A 119 13.95 -25.96 3.55
CA GLU A 119 12.87 -26.59 4.32
C GLU A 119 11.50 -26.13 3.78
N VAL A 120 10.57 -27.06 3.73
CA VAL A 120 9.14 -26.80 3.45
C VAL A 120 8.36 -27.25 4.66
N LYS A 121 7.61 -26.35 5.27
CA LYS A 121 6.72 -26.62 6.39
C LYS A 121 5.29 -26.33 5.99
N LEU A 122 4.39 -27.26 6.27
CA LEU A 122 2.96 -27.10 6.05
C LEU A 122 2.28 -26.82 7.38
N SER A 123 1.23 -26.01 7.34
CA SER A 123 0.37 -25.76 8.48
C SER A 123 -1.10 -25.65 8.06
N LEU A 124 -1.97 -25.98 8.97
CA LEU A 124 -3.42 -25.87 8.87
C LEU A 124 -3.91 -25.09 10.09
N SER A 125 -5.01 -24.39 9.97
CA SER A 125 -5.63 -23.71 11.11
C SER A 125 -6.09 -24.69 12.20
N ASP A 126 -6.47 -25.92 11.81
CA ASP A 126 -6.74 -27.07 12.69
C ASP A 126 -6.23 -28.35 12.00
N ASN A 127 -5.63 -29.25 12.74
CA ASN A 127 -5.20 -30.58 12.26
C ASN A 127 -6.38 -31.57 12.16
N SER A 128 -7.59 -31.14 12.38
CA SER A 128 -8.81 -31.94 12.22
C SER A 128 -9.89 -31.17 11.46
N ILE A 129 -10.59 -31.88 10.59
CA ILE A 129 -11.64 -31.33 9.76
C ILE A 129 -12.84 -32.29 9.73
N TYR A 130 -14.04 -31.77 9.54
CA TYR A 130 -15.22 -32.59 9.31
C TYR A 130 -15.44 -32.92 7.83
N VAL A 131 -15.91 -34.13 7.55
CA VAL A 131 -16.30 -34.53 6.19
C VAL A 131 -17.19 -33.46 5.55
N GLY A 132 -16.82 -33.02 4.36
CA GLY A 132 -17.51 -32.02 3.54
C GLY A 132 -17.09 -30.57 3.82
N ASN A 133 -16.17 -30.32 4.75
CA ASN A 133 -15.60 -28.99 4.97
C ASN A 133 -14.30 -28.81 4.21
N TYR A 134 -13.95 -27.53 3.98
CA TYR A 134 -12.67 -27.10 3.44
C TYR A 134 -11.78 -26.55 4.54
N ILE A 135 -10.47 -26.70 4.38
CA ILE A 135 -9.47 -26.05 5.20
C ILE A 135 -8.33 -25.53 4.29
N PRO A 136 -7.94 -24.26 4.42
CA PRO A 136 -6.83 -23.72 3.64
C PRO A 136 -5.51 -24.30 4.12
N LEU A 137 -4.65 -24.65 3.16
CA LEU A 137 -3.29 -25.10 3.42
C LEU A 137 -2.33 -23.93 3.32
N VAL A 138 -1.52 -23.72 4.35
CA VAL A 138 -0.51 -22.68 4.42
C VAL A 138 0.88 -23.32 4.28
N TYR A 139 1.73 -22.72 3.47
CA TYR A 139 3.12 -23.15 3.27
C TYR A 139 4.08 -22.15 3.90
N GLU A 140 5.05 -22.63 4.63
CA GLU A 140 6.23 -21.87 5.04
C GLU A 140 7.45 -22.50 4.35
N ILE A 141 8.12 -21.72 3.52
CA ILE A 141 9.34 -22.14 2.84
C ILE A 141 10.51 -21.41 3.48
N THR A 142 11.49 -22.14 3.97
CA THR A 142 12.76 -21.59 4.45
C THR A 142 13.85 -21.90 3.43
N ASP A 143 14.60 -20.88 3.02
CA ASP A 143 15.70 -21.02 2.07
C ASP A 143 17.08 -21.16 2.75
N GLU A 144 18.14 -21.35 1.96
CA GLU A 144 19.51 -21.48 2.44
C GLU A 144 20.03 -20.22 3.17
N LEU A 145 19.43 -19.05 2.94
CA LEU A 145 19.72 -17.80 3.65
C LEU A 145 18.90 -17.66 4.94
N ASN A 146 18.09 -18.68 5.31
CA ASN A 146 17.15 -18.70 6.42
C ASN A 146 16.05 -17.64 6.30
N THR A 147 15.77 -17.16 5.09
CA THR A 147 14.61 -16.31 4.83
C THR A 147 13.37 -17.18 4.77
N LYS A 148 12.34 -16.79 5.52
CA LYS A 148 11.06 -17.47 5.55
C LYS A 148 10.06 -16.76 4.64
N ARG A 149 9.31 -17.53 3.88
CA ARG A 149 8.22 -17.07 3.02
C ARG A 149 6.98 -17.85 3.37
N ILE A 150 5.94 -17.14 3.77
CA ILE A 150 4.65 -17.73 4.08
C ILE A 150 3.76 -17.51 2.87
N ILE A 151 3.17 -18.59 2.38
CA ILE A 151 2.26 -18.57 1.23
C ILE A 151 0.92 -19.05 1.74
N ASP A 152 0.02 -18.12 1.88
CA ASP A 152 -1.37 -18.35 2.25
C ASP A 152 -2.29 -17.89 1.11
N TYR A 153 -3.57 -18.16 1.26
CA TYR A 153 -4.59 -17.75 0.29
C TYR A 153 -4.59 -16.24 0.01
N TRP A 154 -4.19 -15.41 0.98
CA TRP A 154 -4.25 -13.95 0.92
C TRP A 154 -2.98 -13.31 0.33
N SER A 155 -1.85 -14.01 0.36
CA SER A 155 -0.61 -13.56 -0.28
C SER A 155 -0.54 -13.92 -1.77
N TYR A 156 -1.69 -14.19 -2.38
CA TYR A 156 -1.83 -14.68 -3.76
C TYR A 156 -1.07 -13.84 -4.81
N ASP A 157 -1.01 -12.53 -4.68
CA ASP A 157 -0.30 -11.67 -5.64
C ASP A 157 1.23 -11.87 -5.61
N VAL A 158 1.80 -12.07 -4.44
CA VAL A 158 3.22 -12.38 -4.27
C VAL A 158 3.46 -13.86 -4.55
N ALA A 159 2.56 -14.70 -4.07
CA ALA A 159 2.57 -16.15 -4.26
C ALA A 159 2.37 -16.54 -5.73
N SER A 160 1.45 -15.90 -6.47
CA SER A 160 1.21 -16.23 -7.88
C SER A 160 2.45 -16.01 -8.74
N LYS A 161 3.24 -14.98 -8.46
CA LYS A 161 4.50 -14.74 -9.14
C LYS A 161 5.56 -15.77 -8.77
N TYR A 162 5.62 -16.16 -7.50
CA TYR A 162 6.52 -17.21 -7.03
C TYR A 162 6.13 -18.57 -7.60
N PHE A 163 4.84 -18.91 -7.60
CA PHE A 163 4.34 -20.19 -8.13
C PHE A 163 4.39 -20.29 -9.65
N SER A 164 4.41 -19.19 -10.39
CA SER A 164 4.62 -19.23 -11.83
C SER A 164 6.05 -19.59 -12.22
N GLU A 165 7.01 -19.46 -11.29
CA GLU A 165 8.44 -19.70 -11.52
C GLU A 165 8.96 -20.97 -10.83
N VAL A 166 8.21 -21.53 -9.86
CA VAL A 166 8.59 -22.74 -9.12
C VAL A 166 7.49 -23.78 -9.24
N GLU A 167 7.82 -24.95 -9.75
CA GLU A 167 6.89 -26.06 -9.87
C GLU A 167 6.59 -26.64 -8.47
N VAL A 168 5.35 -26.44 -8.01
CA VAL A 168 4.84 -26.98 -6.75
C VAL A 168 4.09 -28.26 -7.03
N SER A 169 4.52 -29.34 -6.44
CA SER A 169 3.80 -30.61 -6.46
C SER A 169 3.06 -30.81 -5.14
N LEU A 170 1.73 -30.92 -5.21
CA LEU A 170 0.88 -31.26 -4.07
C LEU A 170 0.30 -32.66 -4.26
N THR A 171 0.48 -33.52 -3.27
CA THR A 171 -0.05 -34.87 -3.28
C THR A 171 -0.73 -35.19 -1.96
N SER A 172 -1.81 -36.00 -2.02
CA SER A 172 -2.44 -36.60 -0.85
C SER A 172 -2.03 -38.06 -0.72
N SER A 173 -1.97 -38.56 0.51
CA SER A 173 -1.65 -39.97 0.78
C SER A 173 -2.76 -40.95 0.37
N ASN A 174 -3.99 -40.48 0.17
CA ASN A 174 -5.16 -41.26 -0.22
C ASN A 174 -6.28 -40.38 -0.78
N ASP A 175 -7.40 -41.00 -1.21
CA ASP A 175 -8.55 -40.32 -1.82
C ASP A 175 -9.57 -39.76 -0.80
N LYS A 176 -9.22 -39.74 0.50
CA LYS A 176 -10.11 -39.19 1.54
C LYS A 176 -10.17 -37.67 1.56
N ILE A 177 -9.25 -37.03 0.87
CA ILE A 177 -9.20 -35.58 0.67
C ILE A 177 -9.02 -35.27 -0.81
N GLN A 178 -9.49 -34.09 -1.19
CA GLN A 178 -9.24 -33.47 -2.49
C GLN A 178 -8.60 -32.09 -2.26
N ILE A 179 -7.56 -31.79 -3.00
CA ILE A 179 -6.90 -30.47 -2.98
C ILE A 179 -7.36 -29.71 -4.21
N ASP A 180 -7.93 -28.53 -4.02
CA ASP A 180 -8.37 -27.68 -5.14
C ASP A 180 -7.22 -26.79 -5.68
N LYS A 181 -7.52 -26.04 -6.75
CA LYS A 181 -6.55 -25.13 -7.39
C LYS A 181 -6.13 -23.95 -6.51
N SER A 182 -6.87 -23.66 -5.47
CA SER A 182 -6.59 -22.60 -4.49
C SER A 182 -5.90 -23.15 -3.23
N ASN A 183 -5.43 -24.40 -3.29
CA ASN A 183 -4.75 -25.11 -2.20
C ASN A 183 -5.63 -25.33 -0.96
N ASN A 184 -6.96 -25.36 -1.13
CA ASN A 184 -7.86 -25.77 -0.08
C ASN A 184 -8.00 -27.30 -0.09
N ILE A 185 -8.03 -27.87 1.10
CA ILE A 185 -8.25 -29.30 1.30
C ILE A 185 -9.73 -29.53 1.59
N LEU A 186 -10.42 -30.26 0.73
CA LEU A 186 -11.78 -30.75 0.95
C LEU A 186 -11.72 -32.15 1.57
N ALA A 187 -12.34 -32.36 2.72
CA ALA A 187 -12.49 -33.67 3.33
C ALA A 187 -13.66 -34.46 2.71
N LEU A 188 -13.36 -35.64 2.18
CA LEU A 188 -14.35 -36.47 1.47
C LEU A 188 -14.86 -37.65 2.33
N GLU A 189 -13.95 -38.29 3.09
CA GLU A 189 -14.26 -39.51 3.86
C GLU A 189 -13.57 -39.50 5.23
N GLU A 190 -14.25 -40.04 6.25
CA GLU A 190 -13.71 -40.15 7.62
C GLU A 190 -12.40 -40.97 7.67
N GLY A 191 -11.47 -40.54 8.51
CA GLY A 191 -10.20 -41.23 8.74
C GLY A 191 -9.03 -40.29 8.89
N SER A 192 -7.89 -40.65 8.31
CA SER A 192 -6.68 -39.81 8.27
C SER A 192 -6.15 -39.73 6.86
N SER A 193 -5.59 -38.59 6.52
CA SER A 193 -4.84 -38.36 5.29
C SER A 193 -3.63 -37.49 5.59
N SER A 194 -2.62 -37.55 4.72
CA SER A 194 -1.47 -36.66 4.79
C SER A 194 -1.36 -35.88 3.48
N VAL A 195 -0.93 -34.64 3.57
CA VAL A 195 -0.60 -33.80 2.42
C VAL A 195 0.90 -33.61 2.37
N VAL A 196 1.47 -33.80 1.18
CA VAL A 196 2.88 -33.55 0.90
C VAL A 196 2.97 -32.42 -0.12
N ALA A 197 3.72 -31.39 0.21
CA ALA A 197 4.10 -30.34 -0.74
C ALA A 197 5.60 -30.46 -1.04
N THR A 198 5.95 -30.42 -2.31
CA THR A 198 7.33 -30.48 -2.78
C THR A 198 7.66 -29.21 -3.55
N PHE A 199 8.72 -28.52 -3.13
CA PHE A 199 9.30 -27.34 -3.75
C PHE A 199 10.77 -27.59 -4.01
N ASP A 200 11.22 -27.39 -5.24
CA ASP A 200 12.62 -27.51 -5.63
C ASP A 200 13.28 -28.83 -5.12
N GLY A 201 12.49 -29.91 -5.13
CA GLY A 201 12.92 -31.22 -4.64
C GLY A 201 12.91 -31.42 -3.12
N ILE A 202 12.58 -30.40 -2.33
CA ILE A 202 12.44 -30.46 -0.88
C ILE A 202 10.97 -30.61 -0.52
N SER A 203 10.65 -31.59 0.33
CA SER A 203 9.26 -31.92 0.69
C SER A 203 8.97 -31.63 2.16
N GLY A 204 7.78 -31.06 2.41
CA GLY A 204 7.15 -30.99 3.71
C GLY A 204 5.89 -31.83 3.74
N MET A 205 5.47 -32.30 4.92
CA MET A 205 4.27 -33.10 5.10
C MET A 205 3.48 -32.63 6.32
N ILE A 206 2.15 -32.74 6.22
CA ILE A 206 1.24 -32.53 7.34
C ILE A 206 0.16 -33.61 7.36
N ASP A 207 -0.14 -34.08 8.55
CA ASP A 207 -1.22 -35.03 8.77
C ASP A 207 -2.52 -34.32 9.13
N LEU A 208 -3.61 -34.83 8.59
CA LEU A 208 -4.96 -34.33 8.79
C LEU A 208 -5.87 -35.45 9.29
N LYS A 209 -6.57 -35.21 10.40
CA LYS A 209 -7.60 -36.11 10.90
C LYS A 209 -8.97 -35.67 10.38
N ILE A 210 -9.65 -36.57 9.68
CA ILE A 210 -10.99 -36.33 9.13
C ILE A 210 -12.02 -36.98 10.06
N LYS A 211 -12.83 -36.15 10.66
CA LYS A 211 -13.89 -36.57 11.61
C LYS A 211 -15.22 -36.63 10.91
N LYS A 212 -16.08 -37.54 11.39
CA LYS A 212 -17.47 -37.55 10.99
C LYS A 212 -18.13 -36.25 11.40
N ASN A 213 -18.85 -35.62 10.47
CA ASN A 213 -19.57 -34.39 10.75
C ASN A 213 -20.63 -34.62 11.84
N PRO A 214 -20.51 -33.99 13.01
CA PRO A 214 -21.48 -34.17 14.11
C PRO A 214 -22.76 -33.37 13.87
N VAL A 215 -22.75 -32.41 12.93
CA VAL A 215 -23.86 -31.51 12.68
C VAL A 215 -25.02 -32.27 12.03
N ALA A 216 -26.16 -32.21 12.65
CA ALA A 216 -27.40 -32.76 12.13
C ALA A 216 -28.37 -31.66 11.65
N LYS A 217 -28.22 -30.45 12.18
CA LYS A 217 -29.08 -29.31 11.86
C LYS A 217 -28.28 -28.02 11.97
N LEU A 218 -28.53 -27.09 11.04
CA LEU A 218 -28.07 -25.69 11.11
C LEU A 218 -29.28 -24.76 11.20
N ILE A 219 -29.13 -23.70 11.97
CA ILE A 219 -30.09 -22.59 12.01
C ILE A 219 -29.31 -21.34 11.64
N LEU A 220 -29.75 -20.63 10.60
CA LEU A 220 -29.17 -19.36 10.16
C LEU A 220 -30.04 -18.20 10.69
N LYS A 221 -29.47 -17.40 11.56
CA LYS A 221 -30.05 -16.16 12.08
C LYS A 221 -29.48 -14.98 11.32
N SER A 222 -30.17 -13.86 11.33
CA SER A 222 -29.66 -12.55 10.89
C SER A 222 -30.26 -11.45 11.74
N ASP A 223 -29.56 -10.34 11.86
CA ASP A 223 -30.04 -9.13 12.53
C ASP A 223 -31.10 -8.40 11.71
N ALA A 224 -31.17 -8.64 10.39
CA ALA A 224 -32.18 -8.07 9.51
C ALA A 224 -32.57 -9.03 8.36
N ASP A 225 -33.84 -8.96 7.92
CA ASP A 225 -34.35 -9.66 6.72
C ASP A 225 -34.41 -8.73 5.49
N LYS A 226 -34.14 -7.45 5.68
CA LYS A 226 -34.10 -6.41 4.65
C LYS A 226 -33.15 -5.30 5.04
N SER A 227 -32.45 -4.76 4.06
CA SER A 227 -31.54 -3.63 4.24
C SER A 227 -31.46 -2.81 2.95
N ARG A 228 -30.60 -1.83 2.91
CA ARG A 228 -30.31 -1.03 1.71
C ARG A 228 -28.97 -1.45 1.12
N SER A 229 -28.76 -1.20 -0.15
CA SER A 229 -27.46 -1.44 -0.78
C SER A 229 -26.33 -0.74 0.00
N GLY A 230 -25.26 -1.49 0.28
CA GLY A 230 -24.13 -1.05 1.06
C GLY A 230 -24.28 -1.13 2.59
N ASP A 231 -25.45 -1.50 3.14
CA ASP A 231 -25.58 -1.77 4.58
C ASP A 231 -25.13 -3.21 4.89
N VAL A 232 -24.46 -3.40 6.03
CA VAL A 232 -24.04 -4.72 6.52
C VAL A 232 -25.23 -5.42 7.17
N ILE A 233 -25.39 -6.72 6.88
CA ILE A 233 -26.28 -7.64 7.59
C ILE A 233 -25.40 -8.73 8.22
N ASN A 234 -25.54 -8.95 9.52
CA ASN A 234 -24.80 -9.97 10.23
C ASN A 234 -25.60 -11.28 10.25
N PHE A 235 -24.95 -12.36 9.83
CA PHE A 235 -25.48 -13.70 9.88
C PHE A 235 -24.74 -14.53 10.92
N ASP A 236 -25.49 -15.29 11.69
CA ASP A 236 -25.01 -16.24 12.69
C ASP A 236 -25.56 -17.61 12.41
N ALA A 237 -24.72 -18.64 12.34
CA ALA A 237 -25.09 -20.00 12.04
C ALA A 237 -24.88 -20.89 13.27
N ILE A 238 -25.96 -21.37 13.85
CA ILE A 238 -25.96 -22.24 15.04
C ILE A 238 -26.08 -23.69 14.59
N ALA A 239 -25.10 -24.50 14.99
CA ALA A 239 -25.04 -25.92 14.67
C ALA A 239 -25.58 -26.80 15.83
N PHE A 240 -26.34 -27.86 15.50
CA PHE A 240 -26.88 -28.83 16.46
C PHE A 240 -26.54 -30.25 16.04
N ASN A 241 -26.22 -31.09 17.02
CA ASN A 241 -26.04 -32.51 16.82
C ASN A 241 -27.40 -33.25 16.74
N LYS A 242 -27.36 -34.59 16.56
CA LYS A 242 -28.58 -35.43 16.51
C LYS A 242 -29.40 -35.45 17.79
N LYS A 243 -28.83 -35.09 18.93
CA LYS A 243 -29.54 -34.99 20.23
C LYS A 243 -30.16 -33.61 20.43
N GLY A 244 -29.90 -32.64 19.55
CA GLY A 244 -30.37 -31.27 19.68
C GLY A 244 -29.49 -30.41 20.58
N GLU A 245 -28.30 -30.87 20.93
CA GLU A 245 -27.28 -30.11 21.67
C GLU A 245 -26.55 -29.19 20.70
N GLU A 246 -26.29 -27.95 21.11
CA GLU A 246 -25.51 -26.98 20.35
C GLU A 246 -24.05 -27.42 20.29
N ILE A 247 -23.40 -27.15 19.15
CA ILE A 247 -22.00 -27.50 18.91
C ILE A 247 -21.24 -26.20 18.68
N ASP A 248 -20.32 -25.91 19.57
CA ASP A 248 -19.40 -24.79 19.47
C ASP A 248 -18.21 -25.12 18.55
N ASP A 249 -17.46 -24.12 18.15
CA ASP A 249 -16.20 -24.21 17.37
C ASP A 249 -16.34 -24.96 16.04
N ILE A 250 -17.40 -24.68 15.29
CA ILE A 250 -17.63 -25.22 13.96
C ILE A 250 -17.34 -24.16 12.90
N ASN A 251 -16.43 -24.46 11.99
CA ASN A 251 -16.25 -23.65 10.80
C ASN A 251 -17.47 -23.75 9.89
N VAL A 252 -18.06 -22.61 9.57
CA VAL A 252 -19.23 -22.50 8.72
C VAL A 252 -18.83 -21.84 7.40
N ASP A 253 -19.13 -22.51 6.29
CA ASP A 253 -18.93 -21.95 4.96
C ASP A 253 -20.13 -21.07 4.60
N PHE A 254 -19.94 -19.75 4.55
CA PHE A 254 -20.96 -18.82 4.10
C PHE A 254 -20.86 -18.59 2.59
N SER A 255 -22.01 -18.49 1.95
CA SER A 255 -22.10 -18.15 0.52
C SER A 255 -23.39 -17.40 0.23
N PHE A 256 -23.48 -16.76 -0.91
CA PHE A 256 -24.71 -16.14 -1.36
C PHE A 256 -24.97 -16.37 -2.85
N THR A 257 -26.25 -16.30 -3.20
CA THR A 257 -26.71 -16.11 -4.57
C THR A 257 -27.72 -14.98 -4.60
N GLY A 258 -27.85 -14.27 -5.71
CA GLY A 258 -28.77 -13.14 -5.76
C GLY A 258 -29.41 -12.95 -7.13
N LYS A 259 -30.53 -12.23 -7.10
CA LYS A 259 -31.23 -11.77 -8.31
C LYS A 259 -31.56 -10.30 -8.13
N SER A 260 -31.02 -9.46 -9.00
CA SER A 260 -31.33 -8.04 -9.02
C SER A 260 -32.82 -7.78 -9.31
N PHE A 261 -33.36 -6.73 -8.71
CA PHE A 261 -34.71 -6.23 -9.06
C PHE A 261 -34.70 -5.58 -10.46
N ASP A 262 -33.58 -5.05 -10.89
CA ASP A 262 -33.37 -4.55 -12.25
C ASP A 262 -32.75 -5.66 -13.12
N LYS A 263 -33.47 -6.07 -14.16
CA LYS A 263 -33.03 -7.14 -15.07
C LYS A 263 -31.76 -6.79 -15.88
N SER A 264 -31.42 -5.51 -15.99
CA SER A 264 -30.22 -5.04 -16.68
C SER A 264 -28.94 -5.22 -15.87
N ASN A 265 -29.06 -5.45 -14.54
CA ASN A 265 -27.94 -5.59 -13.62
C ASN A 265 -27.87 -7.01 -13.06
N SER A 266 -26.66 -7.53 -12.93
CA SER A 266 -26.41 -8.73 -12.13
C SER A 266 -26.44 -8.40 -10.64
N ALA A 267 -26.89 -9.33 -9.81
CA ALA A 267 -26.75 -9.20 -8.37
C ALA A 267 -25.27 -9.27 -7.98
N SER A 268 -24.84 -8.39 -7.10
CA SER A 268 -23.47 -8.30 -6.60
C SER A 268 -23.48 -8.06 -5.10
N GLY A 269 -22.44 -8.53 -4.43
CA GLY A 269 -22.27 -8.38 -2.98
C GLY A 269 -21.02 -9.10 -2.49
N LEU A 270 -20.80 -9.04 -1.20
CA LEU A 270 -19.70 -9.71 -0.50
C LEU A 270 -20.25 -10.39 0.76
N ILE A 271 -19.78 -11.59 1.06
CA ILE A 271 -19.98 -12.25 2.35
C ILE A 271 -18.63 -12.68 2.91
N LEU A 272 -18.39 -12.41 4.18
CA LEU A 272 -17.18 -12.78 4.88
C LEU A 272 -17.35 -14.09 5.63
N GLU A 273 -16.25 -14.71 6.05
CA GLU A 273 -16.22 -15.95 6.82
C GLU A 273 -16.90 -15.82 8.19
N ASP A 274 -16.96 -14.60 8.75
CA ASP A 274 -17.66 -14.29 9.99
C ASP A 274 -19.16 -14.03 9.81
N GLY A 275 -19.71 -14.20 8.61
CA GLY A 275 -21.13 -14.04 8.31
C GLY A 275 -21.58 -12.61 8.02
N ARG A 276 -20.69 -11.63 7.93
CA ARG A 276 -21.04 -10.28 7.48
C ARG A 276 -21.33 -10.26 5.99
N PHE A 277 -22.51 -9.83 5.61
CA PHE A 277 -22.95 -9.72 4.22
C PHE A 277 -23.29 -8.27 3.85
N VAL A 278 -22.85 -7.85 2.67
CA VAL A 278 -23.23 -6.59 2.03
C VAL A 278 -23.74 -6.88 0.62
N GLY A 279 -24.92 -6.40 0.28
CA GLY A 279 -25.43 -6.42 -1.09
C GLY A 279 -25.20 -5.05 -1.75
N ASP A 280 -24.48 -5.03 -2.87
CA ASP A 280 -24.18 -3.79 -3.60
C ASP A 280 -25.34 -3.37 -4.50
N VAL A 281 -25.98 -4.34 -5.11
CA VAL A 281 -27.07 -4.14 -6.08
C VAL A 281 -28.40 -4.47 -5.42
N PRO A 282 -29.43 -3.59 -5.53
CA PRO A 282 -30.78 -3.89 -5.04
C PRO A 282 -31.32 -5.18 -5.65
N GLY A 283 -31.78 -6.10 -4.77
CA GLY A 283 -32.19 -7.42 -5.23
C GLY A 283 -32.66 -8.32 -4.09
N LYS A 284 -33.00 -9.54 -4.46
CA LYS A 284 -33.30 -10.62 -3.54
C LYS A 284 -32.10 -11.55 -3.47
N TYR A 285 -31.59 -11.77 -2.28
CA TYR A 285 -30.43 -12.61 -2.02
C TYR A 285 -30.80 -13.81 -1.16
N ILE A 286 -30.15 -14.92 -1.43
CA ILE A 286 -30.22 -16.14 -0.62
C ILE A 286 -28.84 -16.29 0.00
N ILE A 287 -28.76 -16.17 1.30
CA ILE A 287 -27.54 -16.41 2.07
C ILE A 287 -27.61 -17.84 2.56
N SER A 288 -26.56 -18.59 2.36
CA SER A 288 -26.44 -20.00 2.72
C SER A 288 -25.27 -20.18 3.70
N ALA A 289 -25.54 -21.00 4.73
CA ALA A 289 -24.53 -21.48 5.67
C ALA A 289 -24.43 -23.00 5.52
N LYS A 290 -23.22 -23.53 5.44
CA LYS A 290 -22.94 -24.94 5.20
C LYS A 290 -21.89 -25.45 6.18
N VAL A 291 -22.10 -26.65 6.71
CA VAL A 291 -21.14 -27.45 7.45
C VAL A 291 -21.19 -28.88 6.91
N GLY A 292 -20.16 -29.24 6.15
CA GLY A 292 -20.16 -30.54 5.47
C GLY A 292 -21.30 -30.64 4.46
N ASN A 293 -22.16 -31.62 4.66
CA ASN A 293 -23.35 -31.85 3.84
C ASN A 293 -24.65 -31.23 4.41
N VAL A 294 -24.58 -30.57 5.56
CA VAL A 294 -25.72 -29.87 6.18
C VAL A 294 -25.71 -28.42 5.74
N THR A 295 -26.80 -27.99 5.13
CA THR A 295 -26.94 -26.62 4.63
C THR A 295 -28.24 -26.01 5.12
N THR A 296 -28.21 -24.74 5.45
CA THR A 296 -29.38 -23.91 5.71
C THR A 296 -29.25 -22.61 4.92
N SER A 297 -30.39 -21.96 4.67
CA SER A 297 -30.36 -20.69 3.95
C SER A 297 -31.43 -19.73 4.44
N LYS A 298 -31.19 -18.45 4.24
CA LYS A 298 -32.12 -17.37 4.57
C LYS A 298 -32.19 -16.36 3.42
N ILE A 299 -33.38 -15.84 3.17
CA ILE A 299 -33.63 -14.85 2.14
C ILE A 299 -33.60 -13.46 2.77
N VAL A 300 -32.86 -12.56 2.13
CA VAL A 300 -32.84 -11.14 2.46
C VAL A 300 -33.14 -10.28 1.23
N ASN A 301 -33.75 -9.14 1.44
CA ASN A 301 -34.06 -8.19 0.38
C ASN A 301 -33.24 -6.92 0.57
N ILE A 302 -32.45 -6.59 -0.46
CA ILE A 302 -31.66 -5.38 -0.51
C ILE A 302 -32.39 -4.34 -1.36
N PHE A 303 -32.73 -3.22 -0.76
CA PHE A 303 -33.44 -2.12 -1.42
C PHE A 303 -32.49 -1.01 -1.85
N PRO A 304 -32.87 -0.18 -2.83
CA PRO A 304 -32.09 1.00 -3.18
C PRO A 304 -31.92 1.90 -1.96
N ARG A 305 -30.73 2.47 -1.79
CA ARG A 305 -30.48 3.45 -0.73
C ARG A 305 -31.32 4.71 -0.89
N ASN A 306 -31.63 5.11 -2.13
CA ASN A 306 -32.47 6.26 -2.49
C ASN A 306 -32.08 7.57 -1.79
N VAL A 307 -30.85 7.72 -1.37
CA VAL A 307 -30.33 8.97 -0.81
C VAL A 307 -29.72 9.76 -1.95
N LYS A 308 -30.41 10.80 -2.38
CA LYS A 308 -29.90 11.75 -3.38
C LYS A 308 -29.60 13.05 -2.68
N ARG A 309 -28.39 13.55 -2.85
CA ARG A 309 -27.98 14.89 -2.44
C ARG A 309 -27.47 15.62 -3.67
N GLU A 310 -27.95 16.80 -3.92
CA GLU A 310 -27.38 17.65 -4.94
C GLU A 310 -26.13 18.33 -4.39
N ILE A 311 -25.01 18.12 -5.08
CA ILE A 311 -23.76 18.83 -4.82
C ILE A 311 -23.60 19.90 -5.90
N LYS A 312 -23.61 21.16 -5.49
CA LYS A 312 -23.38 22.28 -6.38
C LYS A 312 -21.94 22.76 -6.28
N LYS A 313 -21.23 22.70 -7.39
CA LYS A 313 -19.92 23.33 -7.47
C LYS A 313 -20.09 24.85 -7.43
N VAL A 314 -19.56 25.51 -6.39
CA VAL A 314 -19.67 26.96 -6.18
C VAL A 314 -18.44 27.71 -6.67
N GLY A 315 -17.27 27.06 -6.75
CA GLY A 315 -16.05 27.67 -7.25
C GLY A 315 -15.03 26.64 -7.71
N LYS A 316 -13.94 27.11 -8.31
CA LYS A 316 -12.78 26.31 -8.71
C LYS A 316 -11.52 27.18 -8.68
N GLY A 317 -10.50 26.74 -7.95
CA GLY A 317 -9.14 27.25 -8.05
C GLY A 317 -8.37 26.48 -9.15
N LEU A 318 -7.59 27.16 -9.97
CA LEU A 318 -6.88 26.54 -11.08
C LEU A 318 -5.37 26.53 -10.87
N VAL A 319 -4.78 25.33 -11.00
CA VAL A 319 -3.37 25.09 -11.26
C VAL A 319 -3.32 24.40 -12.62
N ASN A 320 -2.89 25.12 -13.67
CA ASN A 320 -3.08 24.66 -15.06
C ASN A 320 -1.92 23.82 -15.59
N ASP A 321 -0.75 23.94 -14.99
CA ASP A 321 0.50 23.37 -15.48
C ASP A 321 0.95 22.13 -14.73
N LYS A 322 0.32 21.83 -13.58
CA LYS A 322 0.71 20.72 -12.69
C LYS A 322 -0.51 20.08 -12.05
N HIS A 323 -0.36 18.81 -11.66
CA HIS A 323 -1.37 18.15 -10.85
C HIS A 323 -1.31 18.63 -9.40
N THR A 324 -2.47 18.89 -8.80
CA THR A 324 -2.61 19.09 -7.36
C THR A 324 -2.49 17.73 -6.67
N SER A 325 -1.73 17.67 -5.60
CA SER A 325 -1.59 16.47 -4.77
C SER A 325 -2.61 16.47 -3.64
N ASP A 326 -2.33 17.20 -2.57
CA ASP A 326 -3.20 17.33 -1.41
C ASP A 326 -3.61 18.79 -1.20
N PHE A 327 -4.57 19.02 -0.30
CA PHE A 327 -4.93 20.37 0.13
C PHE A 327 -5.34 20.37 1.61
N TRP A 328 -5.14 21.52 2.25
CA TRP A 328 -5.61 21.77 3.59
C TRP A 328 -6.30 23.14 3.67
N VAL A 329 -7.46 23.18 4.32
CA VAL A 329 -8.19 24.44 4.57
C VAL A 329 -8.00 24.83 6.02
N PHE A 330 -7.73 26.09 6.30
CA PHE A 330 -7.48 26.61 7.63
C PHE A 330 -8.01 28.02 7.81
N GLU A 331 -8.37 28.36 9.05
CA GLU A 331 -8.64 29.74 9.44
C GLU A 331 -7.32 30.45 9.72
N GLY A 332 -7.10 31.58 9.08
CA GLY A 332 -5.94 32.42 9.33
C GLY A 332 -6.09 33.22 10.61
N VAL A 333 -4.98 33.75 11.13
CA VAL A 333 -4.97 34.60 12.35
C VAL A 333 -5.83 35.87 12.22
N ASP A 334 -6.22 36.23 11.01
CA ASP A 334 -7.13 37.35 10.69
C ASP A 334 -8.60 36.92 10.61
N GLY A 335 -8.94 35.66 10.95
CA GLY A 335 -10.29 35.13 10.92
C GLY A 335 -10.86 34.89 9.52
N ARG A 336 -10.01 34.81 8.49
CA ARG A 336 -10.40 34.50 7.12
C ARG A 336 -10.04 33.06 6.79
N ASP A 337 -10.77 32.49 5.82
CA ASP A 337 -10.51 31.14 5.35
C ASP A 337 -9.46 31.13 4.24
N TYR A 338 -8.45 30.29 4.44
CA TYR A 338 -7.36 30.04 3.52
C TYR A 338 -7.23 28.57 3.18
N ALA A 339 -6.52 28.28 2.11
CA ALA A 339 -6.12 26.92 1.77
C ALA A 339 -4.67 26.88 1.29
N VAL A 340 -4.03 25.75 1.50
CA VAL A 340 -2.75 25.41 0.87
C VAL A 340 -2.93 24.17 0.02
N THR A 341 -2.27 24.12 -1.15
CA THR A 341 -2.28 22.94 -2.05
C THR A 341 -0.87 22.58 -2.43
N GLY A 342 -0.56 21.28 -2.39
CA GLY A 342 0.67 20.71 -2.91
C GLY A 342 0.62 20.44 -4.41
N THR A 343 1.73 19.95 -4.97
CA THR A 343 1.85 19.58 -6.39
C THR A 343 2.52 18.24 -6.56
N TRP A 344 1.97 17.43 -7.48
CA TRP A 344 2.44 16.08 -7.76
C TRP A 344 3.18 15.98 -9.09
N GLY A 345 4.34 15.29 -9.08
CA GLY A 345 5.17 15.10 -10.27
C GLY A 345 5.68 16.40 -10.89
N ALA A 346 5.89 17.42 -10.07
CA ALA A 346 6.16 18.79 -10.48
C ALA A 346 7.51 19.30 -9.97
N ASP A 347 7.63 20.60 -9.81
CA ASP A 347 8.82 21.36 -9.46
C ASP A 347 8.85 21.79 -7.99
N GLY A 348 8.19 21.04 -7.11
CA GLY A 348 8.21 21.27 -5.66
C GLY A 348 7.46 22.51 -5.20
N LYS A 349 6.34 22.85 -5.83
CA LYS A 349 5.53 24.03 -5.46
C LYS A 349 4.40 23.68 -4.52
N ALA A 350 4.16 24.59 -3.56
CA ALA A 350 2.92 24.69 -2.83
C ALA A 350 2.29 26.07 -3.07
N TYR A 351 0.96 26.11 -3.24
CA TYR A 351 0.20 27.33 -3.51
C TYR A 351 -0.72 27.67 -2.34
N PHE A 352 -0.80 28.95 -1.99
CA PHE A 352 -1.69 29.48 -0.96
C PHE A 352 -2.85 30.24 -1.60
N TRP A 353 -4.03 30.05 -1.02
CA TRP A 353 -5.29 30.52 -1.57
C TRP A 353 -6.10 31.26 -0.52
N ASP A 354 -6.74 32.36 -0.89
CA ASP A 354 -7.85 32.96 -0.14
C ASP A 354 -9.13 32.28 -0.61
N VAL A 355 -9.77 31.53 0.28
CA VAL A 355 -10.99 30.75 0.02
C VAL A 355 -12.19 31.29 0.83
N THR A 356 -12.05 32.43 1.49
CA THR A 356 -13.10 33.11 2.26
C THR A 356 -14.40 33.28 1.46
N ASN A 357 -14.28 33.51 0.16
CA ASN A 357 -15.41 33.45 -0.75
C ASN A 357 -15.27 32.24 -1.67
N PRO A 358 -15.96 31.12 -1.39
CA PRO A 358 -15.83 29.89 -2.16
C PRO A 358 -16.28 30.03 -3.64
N GLY A 359 -17.05 31.07 -3.98
CA GLY A 359 -17.36 31.39 -5.38
C GLY A 359 -16.26 32.14 -6.12
N ASN A 360 -15.24 32.63 -5.44
CA ASN A 360 -14.14 33.41 -6.00
C ASN A 360 -12.81 33.11 -5.34
N LEU A 361 -12.32 31.89 -5.54
CA LEU A 361 -11.05 31.42 -5.00
C LEU A 361 -9.88 32.18 -5.63
N LYS A 362 -8.97 32.69 -4.80
CA LYS A 362 -7.82 33.49 -5.27
C LYS A 362 -6.52 32.86 -4.80
N LYS A 363 -5.65 32.52 -5.75
CA LYS A 363 -4.27 32.20 -5.44
C LYS A 363 -3.56 33.48 -5.00
N ILE A 364 -2.95 33.48 -3.82
CA ILE A 364 -2.40 34.67 -3.17
C ILE A 364 -0.90 34.62 -2.98
N ASP A 365 -0.33 33.42 -2.85
CA ASP A 365 1.11 33.22 -2.74
C ASP A 365 1.53 31.81 -3.15
N SER A 366 2.83 31.54 -3.18
CA SER A 366 3.40 30.22 -3.42
C SER A 366 4.83 30.12 -2.90
N VAL A 367 5.24 28.92 -2.51
CA VAL A 367 6.65 28.59 -2.23
C VAL A 367 7.10 27.52 -3.20
N GLN A 368 8.42 27.52 -3.47
CA GLN A 368 9.07 26.48 -4.24
C GLN A 368 10.23 25.90 -3.44
N VAL A 369 10.30 24.58 -3.34
CA VAL A 369 11.32 23.84 -2.61
C VAL A 369 11.99 22.81 -3.52
N ASP A 370 13.18 22.34 -3.14
CA ASP A 370 13.85 21.25 -3.86
C ASP A 370 13.12 19.93 -3.62
N ALA A 371 12.11 19.66 -4.43
CA ALA A 371 11.33 18.43 -4.42
C ALA A 371 10.75 18.14 -5.81
N ARG A 372 10.59 16.87 -6.15
CA ARG A 372 9.76 16.44 -7.28
C ARG A 372 8.29 16.61 -6.95
N THR A 373 7.91 16.27 -5.72
CA THR A 373 6.52 16.26 -5.26
C THR A 373 6.46 16.89 -3.87
N VAL A 374 5.52 17.81 -3.68
CA VAL A 374 4.97 18.23 -2.40
C VAL A 374 3.66 17.46 -2.27
N ASN A 375 3.72 16.23 -1.72
CA ASN A 375 2.57 15.33 -1.75
C ASN A 375 1.51 15.75 -0.76
N ASP A 376 1.90 16.08 0.47
CA ASP A 376 0.99 16.40 1.56
C ASP A 376 1.31 17.78 2.17
N VAL A 377 0.26 18.46 2.62
CA VAL A 377 0.31 19.81 3.18
C VAL A 377 -0.66 19.91 4.36
N LYS A 378 -0.22 20.40 5.52
CA LYS A 378 -1.06 20.62 6.70
C LYS A 378 -0.72 21.94 7.36
N VAL A 379 -1.67 22.52 8.06
CA VAL A 379 -1.48 23.76 8.84
C VAL A 379 -1.85 23.51 10.30
N SER A 380 -1.08 24.09 11.21
CA SER A 380 -1.34 24.02 12.66
C SER A 380 -2.72 24.58 13.00
N GLN A 381 -3.33 24.09 14.06
CA GLN A 381 -4.67 24.46 14.49
C GLN A 381 -4.82 25.97 14.80
N ASP A 382 -3.73 26.65 15.14
CA ASP A 382 -3.70 28.10 15.39
C ASP A 382 -3.48 28.95 14.11
N GLY A 383 -3.40 28.30 12.94
CA GLY A 383 -3.28 28.96 11.66
C GLY A 383 -1.94 29.65 11.39
N LYS A 384 -0.86 29.27 12.12
CA LYS A 384 0.44 29.96 12.03
C LYS A 384 1.52 29.21 11.27
N ILE A 385 1.56 27.89 11.37
CA ILE A 385 2.61 27.06 10.81
C ILE A 385 2.02 26.11 9.78
N CYS A 386 2.51 26.21 8.55
CA CYS A 386 2.25 25.21 7.51
C CYS A 386 3.45 24.27 7.42
N VAL A 387 3.19 22.97 7.31
CA VAL A 387 4.20 21.97 7.00
C VAL A 387 3.86 21.31 5.68
N ILE A 388 4.86 21.23 4.81
CA ILE A 388 4.74 20.56 3.51
C ILE A 388 5.72 19.39 3.44
N SER A 389 5.26 18.28 2.88
CA SER A 389 6.08 17.10 2.65
C SER A 389 7.00 17.29 1.45
N ARG A 390 8.10 16.52 1.40
CA ARG A 390 9.07 16.61 0.31
C ARG A 390 9.52 15.24 -0.14
N GLU A 391 9.27 14.95 -1.42
CA GLU A 391 9.71 13.74 -2.09
C GLU A 391 10.56 14.06 -3.34
N GLY A 392 11.55 13.20 -3.58
CA GLY A 392 12.37 13.29 -4.78
C GLY A 392 13.23 14.55 -4.86
N ALA A 393 13.69 15.05 -3.71
CA ALA A 393 14.64 16.16 -3.64
C ALA A 393 15.92 15.85 -4.40
N SER A 394 16.50 16.85 -5.12
CA SER A 394 17.69 16.67 -5.93
C SER A 394 18.91 16.29 -5.09
N ASN A 395 18.97 16.82 -3.86
CA ASN A 395 20.01 16.52 -2.87
C ASN A 395 19.78 15.19 -2.13
N ARG A 396 18.65 14.48 -2.39
CA ARG A 396 18.26 13.22 -1.76
C ARG A 396 18.05 13.29 -0.24
N LYS A 397 17.84 14.45 0.31
CA LYS A 397 17.55 14.61 1.74
C LYS A 397 16.06 14.63 2.05
N ASN A 398 15.19 14.81 1.08
CA ASN A 398 13.75 14.81 1.29
C ASN A 398 13.31 15.51 2.59
N GLY A 399 12.37 14.94 3.35
CA GLY A 399 11.95 15.48 4.65
C GLY A 399 10.73 16.38 4.54
N MET A 400 10.66 17.38 5.40
CA MET A 400 9.57 18.35 5.45
C MET A 400 10.10 19.78 5.58
N ILE A 401 9.28 20.74 5.16
CA ILE A 401 9.55 22.17 5.26
C ILE A 401 8.49 22.84 6.14
N LEU A 402 8.92 23.64 7.09
CA LEU A 402 8.06 24.45 7.92
C LEU A 402 7.99 25.87 7.37
N ILE A 403 6.79 26.44 7.33
CA ILE A 403 6.48 27.71 6.70
C ILE A 403 5.65 28.55 7.67
N ASP A 404 6.04 29.80 7.90
CA ASP A 404 5.22 30.78 8.59
C ASP A 404 4.08 31.23 7.65
N VAL A 405 2.84 31.02 8.08
CA VAL A 405 1.62 31.41 7.37
C VAL A 405 0.78 32.40 8.16
N THR A 406 1.35 33.08 9.14
CA THR A 406 0.66 34.16 9.87
C THR A 406 0.17 35.28 8.93
N ASN A 407 0.87 35.47 7.83
CA ASN A 407 0.40 36.25 6.69
C ASN A 407 0.34 35.38 5.44
N PRO A 408 -0.81 34.76 5.10
CA PRO A 408 -0.92 33.85 3.95
C PRO A 408 -0.65 34.51 2.58
N ARG A 409 -0.51 35.85 2.54
CA ARG A 409 -0.19 36.63 1.32
C ARG A 409 1.32 36.90 1.16
N ASP A 410 2.11 36.55 2.16
CA ASP A 410 3.57 36.73 2.17
C ASP A 410 4.18 35.67 3.12
N VAL A 411 4.10 34.40 2.69
CA VAL A 411 4.53 33.26 3.49
C VAL A 411 6.04 33.15 3.52
N LYS A 412 6.62 32.62 4.60
CA LYS A 412 8.06 32.52 4.79
C LYS A 412 8.47 31.11 5.18
N ILE A 413 9.44 30.53 4.47
CA ILE A 413 10.08 29.29 4.91
C ILE A 413 10.85 29.57 6.21
N ILE A 414 10.56 28.79 7.26
CA ILE A 414 11.18 28.88 8.59
C ILE A 414 12.38 27.95 8.67
N SER A 415 12.14 26.65 8.39
CA SER A 415 13.13 25.60 8.60
C SER A 415 12.88 24.38 7.71
N GLU A 416 13.90 23.53 7.62
CA GLU A 416 13.87 22.22 6.97
C GLU A 416 14.21 21.16 8.01
N TYR A 417 13.44 20.06 8.02
CA TYR A 417 13.74 18.91 8.86
C TYR A 417 13.89 17.65 7.99
N THR A 418 15.06 17.00 8.08
CA THR A 418 15.41 15.84 7.22
C THR A 418 15.88 14.62 8.00
N LYS A 419 16.13 14.74 9.31
CA LYS A 419 16.61 13.62 10.14
C LYS A 419 15.61 12.49 10.10
N ASN A 420 16.06 11.28 9.77
CA ASN A 420 15.26 10.06 9.65
C ASN A 420 14.15 10.10 8.57
N LEU A 421 14.02 11.19 7.80
CA LEU A 421 13.01 11.39 6.76
C LEU A 421 13.57 11.35 5.32
N THR A 422 14.84 10.98 5.15
CA THR A 422 15.53 11.03 3.85
C THR A 422 14.99 10.04 2.81
N GLY A 423 14.19 9.04 3.23
CA GLY A 423 13.50 8.11 2.33
C GLY A 423 12.38 8.75 1.53
N GLY A 424 11.87 9.89 1.99
CA GLY A 424 10.71 10.62 1.46
C GLY A 424 9.59 10.65 2.50
N VAL A 425 8.91 11.79 2.55
CA VAL A 425 7.70 11.99 3.36
C VAL A 425 6.53 12.04 2.40
N HIS A 426 5.76 10.95 2.38
CA HIS A 426 4.57 10.87 1.52
C HIS A 426 3.43 11.65 2.14
N ASN A 427 3.03 11.29 3.36
CA ASN A 427 1.99 11.97 4.10
C ASN A 427 2.51 12.44 5.46
N LEU A 428 1.83 13.43 6.03
CA LEU A 428 2.10 13.98 7.37
C LEU A 428 0.82 14.53 7.99
N PHE A 429 0.80 14.64 9.31
CA PHE A 429 -0.28 15.30 10.03
C PHE A 429 0.28 16.21 11.12
N ILE A 430 -0.46 17.26 11.49
CA ILE A 430 -0.08 18.16 12.57
C ILE A 430 -1.17 18.10 13.65
N ASP A 431 -0.76 17.80 14.88
CA ASP A 431 -1.61 17.88 16.05
C ASP A 431 -0.82 18.36 17.26
N ASN A 432 -1.37 19.30 18.03
CA ASN A 432 -0.78 19.81 19.28
C ASN A 432 0.73 20.09 19.20
N ASN A 433 1.15 20.88 18.20
CA ASN A 433 2.55 21.22 17.93
C ASN A 433 3.47 20.00 17.68
N HIS A 434 2.91 18.89 17.22
CA HIS A 434 3.65 17.74 16.77
C HIS A 434 3.32 17.43 15.31
N VAL A 435 4.35 17.14 14.53
CA VAL A 435 4.20 16.65 13.15
C VAL A 435 4.46 15.15 13.14
N TYR A 436 3.49 14.41 12.64
CA TYR A 436 3.57 12.97 12.41
C TYR A 436 3.94 12.77 10.94
N ALA A 437 5.22 12.53 10.68
CA ALA A 437 5.76 12.51 9.32
C ALA A 437 6.11 11.09 8.89
N LEU A 438 5.44 10.57 7.85
CA LEU A 438 5.76 9.26 7.30
C LEU A 438 7.18 9.22 6.76
N SER A 439 7.88 8.12 7.03
CA SER A 439 9.21 7.86 6.53
C SER A 439 9.21 6.57 5.73
N ASN A 440 9.43 6.72 4.42
CA ASN A 440 9.61 5.61 3.49
C ASN A 440 8.40 4.62 3.42
N GLY A 441 7.23 5.03 3.91
CA GLY A 441 6.03 4.18 3.97
C GLY A 441 6.11 3.01 4.96
N GLU A 442 7.00 3.05 5.95
CA GLU A 442 7.19 1.97 6.93
C GLU A 442 6.80 2.39 8.35
N ARG A 443 6.98 3.66 8.66
CA ARG A 443 6.77 4.26 9.98
C ARG A 443 6.48 5.74 9.87
N TYR A 444 6.04 6.35 10.95
CA TYR A 444 6.07 7.80 11.06
C TYR A 444 6.89 8.23 12.28
N TYR A 445 7.67 9.29 12.09
CA TYR A 445 8.37 9.98 13.17
C TYR A 445 7.52 11.11 13.69
N ILE A 446 7.61 11.35 14.99
CA ILE A 446 6.86 12.40 15.67
C ILE A 446 7.83 13.50 16.03
N ILE A 447 7.63 14.67 15.46
CA ILE A 447 8.52 15.81 15.54
C ILE A 447 7.79 16.95 16.28
N ASN A 448 8.31 17.34 17.44
CA ASN A 448 7.83 18.52 18.16
C ASN A 448 8.28 19.79 17.43
N ILE A 449 7.33 20.73 17.25
CA ILE A 449 7.52 22.01 16.58
C ILE A 449 7.12 23.21 17.46
N ASP A 450 7.19 23.09 18.80
CA ASP A 450 7.01 24.24 19.71
C ASP A 450 7.97 25.37 19.37
N ASP A 451 9.21 25.03 19.00
CA ASP A 451 10.12 25.93 18.33
C ASP A 451 10.25 25.52 16.84
N PRO A 452 9.49 26.16 15.92
CA PRO A 452 9.49 25.78 14.51
C PRO A 452 10.81 26.08 13.80
N TYR A 453 11.71 26.84 14.41
CA TYR A 453 13.07 27.06 13.91
C TYR A 453 14.01 25.89 14.24
N ASN A 454 13.73 25.14 15.28
CA ASN A 454 14.53 24.01 15.77
C ASN A 454 13.64 22.77 16.06
N PRO A 455 13.00 22.17 15.05
CA PRO A 455 12.15 20.99 15.23
C PRO A 455 12.91 19.82 15.84
N LYS A 456 12.27 19.07 16.75
CA LYS A 456 12.90 17.97 17.49
C LYS A 456 12.08 16.69 17.39
N GLU A 457 12.72 15.60 16.98
CA GLU A 457 12.13 14.26 17.07
C GLU A 457 11.92 13.86 18.53
N VAL A 458 10.71 13.44 18.85
CA VAL A 458 10.33 13.04 20.20
C VAL A 458 9.86 11.59 20.28
N GLY A 459 9.40 11.01 19.18
CA GLY A 459 8.91 9.63 19.14
C GLY A 459 8.83 9.06 17.72
N MET A 460 8.42 7.80 17.64
CA MET A 460 8.23 7.08 16.41
C MET A 460 7.23 5.95 16.61
N PHE A 461 6.42 5.69 15.61
CA PHE A 461 5.52 4.54 15.57
C PHE A 461 5.80 3.67 14.35
N GLU A 462 5.80 2.36 14.57
CA GLU A 462 5.76 1.31 13.54
C GLU A 462 4.97 0.11 14.10
N VAL A 463 4.37 -0.67 13.22
CA VAL A 463 3.62 -1.87 13.64
C VAL A 463 4.54 -2.98 14.13
N GLY A 464 5.80 -2.97 13.69
CA GLY A 464 6.81 -3.99 14.07
C GLY A 464 6.60 -5.36 13.40
N LYS A 465 5.86 -5.39 12.30
CA LYS A 465 5.55 -6.59 11.51
C LYS A 465 6.37 -6.58 10.22
N GLU A 466 6.88 -7.74 9.81
CA GLU A 466 7.58 -7.86 8.52
C GLU A 466 6.62 -7.51 7.36
N GLY A 467 7.12 -6.70 6.43
CA GLY A 467 6.33 -6.22 5.29
C GLY A 467 5.27 -5.17 5.62
N GLN A 468 5.31 -4.62 6.85
CA GLN A 468 4.43 -3.51 7.22
C GLN A 468 4.56 -2.34 6.26
N SER A 469 3.45 -1.66 6.04
CA SER A 469 3.43 -0.44 5.22
C SER A 469 2.38 0.51 5.76
N ILE A 470 2.79 1.75 6.05
CA ILE A 470 1.91 2.84 6.50
C ILE A 470 1.79 3.81 5.33
N HIS A 471 0.56 4.15 4.95
CA HIS A 471 0.31 5.09 3.87
C HIS A 471 -0.04 6.48 4.38
N ASP A 472 -0.88 6.57 5.41
CA ASP A 472 -1.38 7.83 5.93
C ASP A 472 -1.58 7.76 7.46
N VAL A 473 -1.71 8.92 8.08
CA VAL A 473 -2.05 9.05 9.50
C VAL A 473 -2.92 10.29 9.70
N TRP A 474 -4.03 10.11 10.40
CA TRP A 474 -4.91 11.18 10.88
C TRP A 474 -4.89 11.20 12.40
N ILE A 475 -4.76 12.37 13.03
CA ILE A 475 -4.82 12.48 14.48
C ILE A 475 -6.07 13.28 14.88
N GLU A 476 -6.83 12.75 15.82
CA GLU A 476 -7.95 13.44 16.45
C GLU A 476 -8.06 13.03 17.93
N ASP A 477 -8.24 13.99 18.81
CA ASP A 477 -8.37 13.80 20.25
C ASP A 477 -7.24 12.94 20.86
N GLY A 478 -6.01 13.05 20.37
CA GLY A 478 -4.85 12.29 20.84
C GLY A 478 -4.84 10.82 20.43
N ILE A 479 -5.67 10.43 19.45
CA ILE A 479 -5.66 9.12 18.80
C ILE A 479 -5.14 9.29 17.37
N ALA A 480 -4.10 8.55 17.01
CA ALA A 480 -3.64 8.44 15.65
C ALA A 480 -4.33 7.24 14.96
N TYR A 481 -5.02 7.53 13.88
CA TYR A 481 -5.63 6.56 12.96
C TYR A 481 -4.63 6.28 11.85
N SER A 482 -3.84 5.23 12.03
CA SER A 482 -2.76 4.87 11.12
C SER A 482 -3.28 3.97 10.00
N SER A 483 -3.18 4.43 8.76
CA SER A 483 -3.65 3.71 7.57
C SER A 483 -2.55 2.81 7.03
N ASN A 484 -2.74 1.50 7.14
CA ASN A 484 -1.69 0.49 6.97
C ASN A 484 -1.96 -0.50 5.84
N TRP A 485 -2.40 -0.04 4.69
CA TRP A 485 -2.65 -0.87 3.51
C TRP A 485 -3.39 -2.18 3.83
N ARG A 486 -2.70 -3.33 3.69
CA ARG A 486 -3.26 -4.67 3.93
C ARG A 486 -3.58 -4.94 5.39
N ASP A 487 -2.91 -4.25 6.29
CA ASP A 487 -3.11 -4.41 7.73
C ASP A 487 -4.28 -3.57 8.27
N GLY A 488 -4.94 -2.78 7.40
CA GLY A 488 -6.09 -1.97 7.75
C GLY A 488 -5.73 -0.73 8.58
N VAL A 489 -6.58 -0.34 9.52
CA VAL A 489 -6.35 0.81 10.40
C VAL A 489 -5.87 0.36 11.76
N TYR A 490 -4.80 0.99 12.27
CA TYR A 490 -4.38 0.89 13.66
C TYR A 490 -4.81 2.13 14.43
N LEU A 491 -5.35 1.92 15.62
CA LEU A 491 -5.64 2.97 16.59
C LEU A 491 -4.47 3.07 17.56
N VAL A 492 -3.82 4.23 17.58
CA VAL A 492 -2.62 4.44 18.37
C VAL A 492 -2.85 5.61 19.33
N ASP A 493 -2.72 5.37 20.63
CA ASP A 493 -2.75 6.41 21.65
C ASP A 493 -1.47 7.23 21.56
N VAL A 494 -1.62 8.50 21.23
CA VAL A 494 -0.53 9.48 21.12
C VAL A 494 -0.75 10.67 22.08
N GLY A 495 -1.65 10.50 23.05
CA GLY A 495 -1.95 11.54 24.05
C GLY A 495 -3.40 11.56 24.52
N ASN A 496 -4.24 10.63 24.05
CA ASN A 496 -5.63 10.47 24.51
C ASN A 496 -5.72 9.94 25.94
N GLY A 497 -4.73 9.11 26.35
CA GLY A 497 -4.66 8.52 27.69
C GLY A 497 -5.39 7.19 27.85
N ILE A 498 -5.95 6.60 26.80
CA ILE A 498 -6.67 5.30 26.84
C ILE A 498 -5.76 4.20 27.37
N VAL A 499 -4.53 4.13 26.88
CA VAL A 499 -3.52 3.12 27.27
C VAL A 499 -2.23 3.74 27.76
N GLY A 500 -2.22 5.04 28.05
CA GLY A 500 -1.06 5.78 28.54
C GLY A 500 -0.04 6.13 27.45
N GLY A 501 -0.48 6.21 26.21
CA GLY A 501 0.32 6.67 25.08
C GLY A 501 0.62 8.17 25.13
N SER A 502 1.64 8.57 24.40
CA SER A 502 2.03 9.98 24.24
C SER A 502 2.79 10.17 22.92
N PRO A 503 3.03 11.40 22.45
CA PRO A 503 3.86 11.63 21.28
C PRO A 503 5.27 11.03 21.38
N SER A 504 5.83 10.97 22.60
CA SER A 504 7.15 10.36 22.84
C SER A 504 7.12 8.84 23.06
N ASN A 505 5.93 8.27 23.28
CA ASN A 505 5.72 6.85 23.48
C ASN A 505 4.35 6.44 22.92
N PRO A 506 4.17 6.40 21.60
CA PRO A 506 2.90 6.00 20.98
C PRO A 506 2.60 4.52 21.26
N VAL A 507 1.35 4.20 21.63
CA VAL A 507 0.92 2.85 21.99
C VAL A 507 -0.29 2.44 21.17
N ALA A 508 -0.16 1.40 20.34
CA ALA A 508 -1.29 0.82 19.62
C ALA A 508 -2.21 0.07 20.59
N PHE A 509 -3.54 0.25 20.44
CA PHE A 509 -4.54 -0.39 21.29
C PHE A 509 -5.68 -1.03 20.52
N GLY A 510 -5.74 -0.86 19.21
CA GLY A 510 -6.75 -1.45 18.34
C GLY A 510 -6.28 -1.59 16.90
N ASN A 511 -6.87 -2.54 16.20
CA ASN A 511 -6.69 -2.73 14.76
C ASN A 511 -7.99 -3.23 14.14
N TYR A 512 -8.33 -2.73 12.97
CA TYR A 512 -9.41 -3.22 12.14
C TYR A 512 -8.92 -3.44 10.73
N SER A 513 -8.97 -4.67 10.26
CA SER A 513 -8.62 -5.05 8.89
C SER A 513 -9.85 -5.50 8.12
N TYR A 514 -9.79 -5.44 6.80
CA TYR A 514 -10.88 -5.84 5.91
C TYR A 514 -10.36 -6.38 4.57
N ALA A 515 -11.22 -7.08 3.85
CA ALA A 515 -10.83 -7.96 2.76
C ALA A 515 -10.19 -7.29 1.55
N THR A 516 -10.46 -6.02 1.26
CA THR A 516 -9.88 -5.34 0.08
C THR A 516 -8.36 -5.14 0.20
N GLY A 517 -7.85 -5.03 1.42
CA GLY A 517 -6.42 -4.94 1.69
C GLY A 517 -5.70 -3.74 1.05
N ALA A 518 -6.43 -2.65 0.80
CA ALA A 518 -5.92 -1.46 0.14
C ALA A 518 -6.23 -0.18 0.93
N HIS A 519 -6.21 -0.27 2.25
CA HIS A 519 -6.54 0.84 3.14
C HIS A 519 -5.57 2.01 2.98
N HIS A 520 -6.09 3.12 2.48
CA HIS A 520 -5.32 4.28 2.06
C HIS A 520 -5.38 5.42 3.07
N ALA A 521 -6.59 5.80 3.48
CA ALA A 521 -6.81 6.94 4.36
C ALA A 521 -7.96 6.69 5.33
N THR A 522 -7.88 7.30 6.50
CA THR A 522 -8.88 7.21 7.57
C THR A 522 -9.37 8.59 7.96
N PHE A 523 -10.68 8.74 8.11
CA PHE A 523 -11.29 9.96 8.61
C PHE A 523 -12.27 9.65 9.75
N PRO A 524 -11.95 10.02 11.01
CA PRO A 524 -12.90 9.91 12.12
C PRO A 524 -14.03 10.94 11.97
N TYR A 525 -15.25 10.53 12.28
CA TYR A 525 -16.43 11.35 12.09
C TYR A 525 -17.48 11.14 13.17
N LYS A 526 -17.81 12.17 13.91
CA LYS A 526 -18.95 12.18 14.83
C LYS A 526 -20.19 12.72 14.15
N SER A 527 -21.20 11.87 13.97
CA SER A 527 -22.45 12.27 13.34
C SER A 527 -23.23 13.24 14.21
N SER A 528 -23.47 14.44 13.73
CA SER A 528 -24.29 15.45 14.43
C SER A 528 -25.77 15.03 14.53
N SER A 529 -26.26 14.19 13.62
CA SER A 529 -27.66 13.76 13.60
C SER A 529 -27.94 12.56 14.51
N THR A 530 -26.98 11.68 14.72
CA THR A 530 -27.16 10.46 15.53
C THR A 530 -26.37 10.47 16.83
N GLY A 531 -25.38 11.34 16.97
CA GLY A 531 -24.41 11.38 18.06
C GLY A 531 -23.39 10.24 18.04
N LYS A 532 -23.49 9.33 17.07
CA LYS A 532 -22.59 8.19 16.92
C LYS A 532 -21.27 8.61 16.32
N PHE A 533 -20.21 7.92 16.75
CA PHE A 533 -18.88 8.05 16.20
C PHE A 533 -18.67 6.98 15.13
N TYR A 534 -18.12 7.37 14.01
CA TYR A 534 -17.76 6.49 12.90
C TYR A 534 -16.36 6.79 12.44
N THR A 535 -15.73 5.79 11.83
CA THR A 535 -14.52 5.99 11.06
C THR A 535 -14.80 5.67 9.60
N VAL A 536 -14.48 6.60 8.72
CA VAL A 536 -14.59 6.40 7.27
C VAL A 536 -13.22 5.98 6.76
N LEU A 537 -13.15 4.77 6.20
CA LEU A 537 -11.93 4.19 5.66
C LEU A 537 -12.03 4.18 4.14
N GLY A 538 -11.02 4.65 3.45
CA GLY A 538 -10.98 4.71 1.99
C GLY A 538 -9.91 3.79 1.41
N ASP A 539 -10.26 3.07 0.33
CA ASP A 539 -9.32 2.24 -0.42
C ASP A 539 -8.64 3.03 -1.53
N GLU A 540 -7.41 2.65 -1.85
CA GLU A 540 -6.71 3.04 -3.07
C GLU A 540 -6.48 1.82 -3.95
N ILE A 541 -7.35 1.62 -4.94
CA ILE A 541 -7.26 0.48 -5.88
C ILE A 541 -7.28 1.01 -7.31
N PHE A 542 -6.29 0.59 -8.09
CA PHE A 542 -6.16 0.93 -9.51
C PHE A 542 -6.24 -0.34 -10.37
N PRO A 543 -7.43 -0.80 -10.78
CA PRO A 543 -7.59 -2.06 -11.52
C PRO A 543 -6.87 -2.06 -12.87
N ASN A 544 -6.63 -0.89 -13.46
CA ASN A 544 -5.96 -0.69 -14.75
C ASN A 544 -4.70 0.17 -14.63
N GLY A 545 -4.10 0.26 -13.44
CA GLY A 545 -3.08 1.25 -13.15
C GLY A 545 -3.63 2.67 -13.24
N VAL A 546 -2.75 3.67 -13.30
CA VAL A 546 -3.13 5.08 -13.43
C VAL A 546 -3.44 5.41 -14.92
N ASN A 547 -4.27 4.59 -15.58
CA ASN A 547 -4.66 4.81 -16.96
C ASN A 547 -5.98 5.60 -17.04
N PRO A 548 -5.98 6.88 -17.45
CA PRO A 548 -7.19 7.69 -17.54
C PRO A 548 -8.18 7.19 -18.61
N ASN A 549 -7.74 6.31 -19.53
CA ASN A 549 -8.56 5.69 -20.55
C ASN A 549 -8.91 4.23 -20.25
N GLY A 550 -8.67 3.78 -19.00
CA GLY A 550 -9.03 2.44 -18.53
C GLY A 550 -10.55 2.25 -18.44
N THR A 551 -10.95 1.04 -18.09
CA THR A 551 -12.37 0.72 -17.86
C THR A 551 -12.90 1.53 -16.67
N ASN A 552 -14.20 1.89 -16.69
CA ASN A 552 -14.88 2.55 -15.58
C ASN A 552 -15.33 1.54 -14.50
N GLU A 553 -14.55 0.49 -14.27
CA GLU A 553 -14.86 -0.48 -13.23
C GLU A 553 -14.66 0.12 -11.85
N THR A 554 -15.63 -0.05 -10.98
CA THR A 554 -15.53 0.32 -9.57
C THR A 554 -14.50 -0.57 -8.91
N ALA A 555 -13.49 0.03 -8.28
CA ALA A 555 -12.37 -0.72 -7.77
C ALA A 555 -12.15 -0.57 -6.27
N GLY A 556 -12.35 0.61 -5.69
CA GLY A 556 -12.20 0.88 -4.27
C GLY A 556 -13.53 1.12 -3.57
N PHE A 557 -13.53 1.00 -2.26
CA PHE A 557 -14.70 1.19 -1.41
C PHE A 557 -14.44 2.26 -0.35
N LEU A 558 -15.53 2.85 0.14
CA LEU A 558 -15.55 3.54 1.42
C LEU A 558 -16.21 2.63 2.45
N HIS A 559 -15.50 2.32 3.51
CA HIS A 559 -16.00 1.53 4.63
C HIS A 559 -16.39 2.47 5.75
N PHE A 560 -17.56 2.26 6.33
CA PHE A 560 -18.03 3.00 7.50
C PHE A 560 -18.03 2.06 8.67
N VAL A 561 -17.15 2.31 9.62
CA VAL A 561 -16.95 1.44 10.78
C VAL A 561 -17.45 2.16 12.04
N ASP A 562 -18.26 1.48 12.83
CA ASP A 562 -18.74 1.92 14.14
C ASP A 562 -17.82 1.28 15.20
N PHE A 563 -16.97 2.08 15.87
CA PHE A 563 -16.01 1.61 16.87
C PHE A 563 -16.59 1.67 18.29
#